data_3429aaffe150613b9037ba775fd8fff0
#
_entry.id   3429aaffe150613b9037ba775fd8fff0
#
_cell.length_a   1.000
_cell.length_b   1.000
_cell.length_c   1.000
_cell.angle_alpha   90.00
_cell.angle_beta   90.00
_cell.angle_gamma   90.00
#
_symmetry.space_group_name_H-M   'P 1'
#
loop_
_entity.id
_entity.type
_entity.pdbx_description
1 polymer ?
#
loop_
_entity_poly.entity_id
_entity_poly.type
_entity_poly.pdbx_seq_one_letter_code
_entity_poly.pdbx_strand_id
1 'polypeptide(L)'
;MKPFREQNQVTIGVVGLTVIGLIMLAAFKAQDLPLIGGGTKYSAQFSEAGGLKPNDEIRVAGVRVGQVRKVELEGTHVRVDFVVDRGVKLGNKTGAEMKIKTLLGQKYLKLDPEGDGELKEGSEIPLARTISAYDVVDAFTDLANTTERIDTAQLAKALDTLSTTFKNTPEEVQASLTGLSRLSRNVAKRDEQLKLLLQ
;
A
#
# COMPACT_ATOMS: atom_id res chain seq x y z
N MET A 1 -44.98 41.76 20.24
CA MET A 1 -43.99 41.35 19.17
C MET A 1 -44.02 42.44 18.12
N LYS A 2 -42.91 43.16 17.89
CA LYS A 2 -42.85 44.19 16.85
C LYS A 2 -42.89 43.53 15.49
N PRO A 3 -43.70 44.02 14.51
CA PRO A 3 -43.78 43.44 13.19
C PRO A 3 -42.45 43.57 12.45
N PHE A 4 -42.06 42.58 11.64
CA PHE A 4 -40.82 42.49 10.89
C PHE A 4 -40.47 43.74 10.06
N ARG A 5 -41.45 44.61 9.80
CA ARG A 5 -41.32 45.81 8.97
C ARG A 5 -40.69 47.00 9.70
N GLU A 6 -40.53 46.94 11.04
CA GLU A 6 -39.91 47.98 11.87
C GLU A 6 -38.46 47.63 12.27
N GLN A 7 -37.96 46.49 11.87
CA GLN A 7 -36.59 46.11 12.16
C GLN A 7 -35.65 46.63 11.08
N ASN A 8 -34.50 47.15 11.50
CA ASN A 8 -33.49 47.70 10.63
C ASN A 8 -32.97 46.60 9.68
N GLN A 9 -33.27 46.75 8.40
CA GLN A 9 -32.92 45.79 7.35
C GLN A 9 -31.42 45.47 7.33
N VAL A 10 -30.58 46.45 7.68
CA VAL A 10 -29.12 46.28 7.78
C VAL A 10 -28.75 45.32 8.89
N THR A 11 -29.42 45.39 10.06
CA THR A 11 -29.18 44.51 11.21
C THR A 11 -29.56 43.07 10.87
N ILE A 12 -30.67 42.86 10.18
CA ILE A 12 -31.09 41.53 9.71
C ILE A 12 -30.10 40.96 8.73
N GLY A 13 -29.59 41.76 7.79
CA GLY A 13 -28.59 41.37 6.81
C GLY A 13 -27.27 40.97 7.48
N VAL A 14 -26.79 41.76 8.44
CA VAL A 14 -25.54 41.47 9.17
C VAL A 14 -25.66 40.20 9.98
N VAL A 15 -26.78 40.03 10.72
CA VAL A 15 -27.04 38.82 11.50
C VAL A 15 -27.13 37.57 10.57
N GLY A 16 -27.85 37.68 9.46
CA GLY A 16 -27.95 36.61 8.49
C GLY A 16 -26.58 36.20 7.91
N LEU A 17 -25.78 37.17 7.51
CA LEU A 17 -24.41 36.91 7.00
C LEU A 17 -23.50 36.28 8.06
N THR A 18 -23.61 36.75 9.31
CA THR A 18 -22.84 36.18 10.43
C THR A 18 -23.23 34.73 10.69
N VAL A 19 -24.50 34.41 10.68
CA VAL A 19 -25.02 33.03 10.88
C VAL A 19 -24.56 32.12 9.75
N ILE A 20 -24.63 32.58 8.49
CA ILE A 20 -24.16 31.82 7.32
C ILE A 20 -22.64 31.59 7.42
N GLY A 21 -21.88 32.61 7.80
CA GLY A 21 -20.44 32.50 8.03
C GLY A 21 -20.07 31.47 9.11
N LEU A 22 -20.81 31.47 10.23
CA LEU A 22 -20.63 30.51 11.31
C LEU A 22 -20.98 29.08 10.88
N ILE A 23 -22.06 28.91 10.13
CA ILE A 23 -22.45 27.59 9.57
C ILE A 23 -21.37 27.09 8.60
N MET A 24 -20.85 27.98 7.76
CA MET A 24 -19.79 27.63 6.80
C MET A 24 -18.48 27.23 7.51
N LEU A 25 -18.08 27.97 8.54
CA LEU A 25 -16.94 27.65 9.39
C LEU A 25 -17.16 26.31 10.13
N ALA A 26 -18.34 26.06 10.67
CA ALA A 26 -18.70 24.81 11.31
C ALA A 26 -18.66 23.62 10.33
N ALA A 27 -19.13 23.82 9.09
CA ALA A 27 -19.08 22.80 8.05
C ALA A 27 -17.63 22.46 7.64
N PHE A 28 -16.75 23.44 7.51
CA PHE A 28 -15.34 23.22 7.23
C PHE A 28 -14.61 22.49 8.36
N LYS A 29 -15.00 22.74 9.60
CA LYS A 29 -14.42 22.09 10.80
C LYS A 29 -15.16 20.83 11.23
N ALA A 30 -16.25 20.46 10.55
CA ALA A 30 -17.08 19.30 10.93
C ALA A 30 -16.30 17.97 10.93
N GLN A 31 -15.29 17.84 10.08
CA GLN A 31 -14.43 16.66 10.02
C GLN A 31 -13.48 16.53 11.22
N ASP A 32 -13.17 17.65 11.89
CA ASP A 32 -12.29 17.69 13.06
C ASP A 32 -13.07 17.53 14.39
N LEU A 33 -14.41 17.52 14.33
CA LEU A 33 -15.24 17.40 15.53
C LEU A 33 -15.18 15.96 16.08
N PRO A 34 -14.86 15.76 17.37
CA PRO A 34 -14.74 14.43 17.99
C PRO A 34 -16.05 13.64 18.01
N LEU A 35 -17.18 14.27 17.71
CA LEU A 35 -18.50 13.66 17.62
C LEU A 35 -18.72 12.87 16.30
N ILE A 36 -18.01 13.21 15.22
CA ILE A 36 -18.20 12.60 13.89
C ILE A 36 -17.04 11.63 13.54
N GLY A 37 -15.91 11.73 14.26
CA GLY A 37 -14.71 10.91 14.01
C GLY A 37 -14.19 10.18 15.26
N GLY A 38 -15.08 9.89 16.22
CA GLY A 38 -14.72 9.27 17.49
C GLY A 38 -14.30 7.81 17.32
N GLY A 39 -13.01 7.55 17.31
CA GLY A 39 -12.40 6.23 17.35
C GLY A 39 -11.13 6.26 18.20
N THR A 40 -10.48 5.13 18.33
CA THR A 40 -9.21 4.98 19.04
C THR A 40 -8.06 5.38 18.11
N LYS A 41 -7.15 6.22 18.61
CA LYS A 41 -6.01 6.74 17.85
C LYS A 41 -4.82 5.82 17.96
N TYR A 42 -4.15 5.61 16.87
CA TYR A 42 -2.91 4.86 16.75
C TYR A 42 -1.98 5.53 15.75
N SER A 43 -0.72 5.12 15.75
CA SER A 43 0.25 5.49 14.71
C SER A 43 1.01 4.26 14.22
N ALA A 44 1.61 4.37 13.04
CA ALA A 44 2.46 3.35 12.48
C ALA A 44 3.63 4.00 11.72
N GLN A 45 4.81 3.40 11.83
CA GLN A 45 5.99 3.82 11.07
C GLN A 45 6.12 2.99 9.81
N PHE A 46 6.44 3.63 8.69
CA PHE A 46 6.68 2.98 7.40
C PHE A 46 7.98 3.47 6.79
N SER A 47 8.63 2.65 5.98
CA SER A 47 9.80 3.07 5.20
C SER A 47 9.44 4.12 4.16
N GLU A 48 8.23 4.01 3.58
CA GLU A 48 7.73 4.90 2.54
C GLU A 48 6.23 5.14 2.69
N ALA A 49 5.75 6.32 2.25
CA ALA A 49 4.33 6.65 2.26
C ALA A 49 3.51 5.83 1.25
N GLY A 50 4.15 5.29 0.20
CA GLY A 50 3.50 4.51 -0.85
C GLY A 50 2.31 5.21 -1.52
N GLY A 51 2.21 6.54 -1.42
CA GLY A 51 1.07 7.31 -1.93
C GLY A 51 -0.19 7.30 -1.05
N LEU A 52 -0.09 6.82 0.21
CA LEU A 52 -1.16 6.90 1.21
C LEU A 52 -1.43 8.37 1.58
N LYS A 53 -2.70 8.74 1.72
CA LYS A 53 -3.15 10.11 1.97
C LYS A 53 -4.07 10.20 3.19
N PRO A 54 -4.22 11.38 3.80
CA PRO A 54 -5.29 11.63 4.76
C PRO A 54 -6.65 11.26 4.16
N ASN A 55 -7.53 10.69 4.99
CA ASN A 55 -8.85 10.14 4.68
C ASN A 55 -8.85 8.80 3.90
N ASP A 56 -7.70 8.22 3.58
CA ASP A 56 -7.66 6.84 3.07
C ASP A 56 -8.21 5.87 4.11
N GLU A 57 -8.83 4.79 3.62
CA GLU A 57 -9.50 3.82 4.47
C GLU A 57 -8.52 2.95 5.25
N ILE A 58 -8.94 2.56 6.44
CA ILE A 58 -8.31 1.48 7.20
C ILE A 58 -9.21 0.27 7.15
N ARG A 59 -8.63 -0.90 6.92
CA ARG A 59 -9.36 -2.16 6.81
C ARG A 59 -8.75 -3.25 7.67
N VAL A 60 -9.63 -4.05 8.27
CA VAL A 60 -9.31 -5.32 8.92
C VAL A 60 -10.09 -6.40 8.20
N ALA A 61 -9.43 -7.45 7.73
CA ALA A 61 -10.07 -8.53 6.95
C ALA A 61 -10.95 -8.02 5.78
N GLY A 62 -10.57 -6.89 5.15
CA GLY A 62 -11.31 -6.28 4.04
C GLY A 62 -12.44 -5.33 4.45
N VAL A 63 -12.87 -5.34 5.71
CA VAL A 63 -13.91 -4.44 6.23
C VAL A 63 -13.29 -3.11 6.61
N ARG A 64 -13.92 -2.00 6.20
CA ARG A 64 -13.50 -0.66 6.62
C ARG A 64 -13.79 -0.49 8.11
N VAL A 65 -12.75 -0.12 8.86
CA VAL A 65 -12.80 0.04 10.33
C VAL A 65 -12.23 1.39 10.78
N GLY A 66 -11.91 2.29 9.86
CA GLY A 66 -11.32 3.56 10.23
C GLY A 66 -10.79 4.35 9.04
N GLN A 67 -9.98 5.34 9.35
CA GLN A 67 -9.36 6.21 8.34
C GLN A 67 -8.02 6.78 8.80
N VAL A 68 -7.15 7.05 7.83
CA VAL A 68 -5.90 7.77 8.01
C VAL A 68 -6.20 9.24 8.33
N ARG A 69 -5.51 9.80 9.33
CA ARG A 69 -5.65 11.21 9.72
C ARG A 69 -4.51 12.06 9.20
N LYS A 70 -3.30 11.55 9.28
CA LYS A 70 -2.11 12.33 8.95
C LYS A 70 -1.03 11.40 8.41
N VAL A 71 -0.24 11.90 7.48
CA VAL A 71 0.95 11.23 6.94
C VAL A 71 2.07 12.27 6.99
N GLU A 72 3.14 11.99 7.72
CA GLU A 72 4.25 12.91 7.92
C GLU A 72 5.59 12.20 7.76
N LEU A 73 6.57 12.91 7.26
CA LEU A 73 7.94 12.45 7.23
C LEU A 73 8.58 12.72 8.61
N GLU A 74 9.09 11.68 9.24
CA GLU A 74 9.80 11.75 10.52
C GLU A 74 11.22 11.18 10.35
N GLY A 75 12.16 12.07 10.11
CA GLY A 75 13.55 11.68 9.76
C GLY A 75 13.59 10.92 8.42
N THR A 76 13.94 9.64 8.46
CA THR A 76 14.04 8.75 7.28
C THR A 76 12.82 7.83 7.13
N HIS A 77 11.80 7.98 7.98
CA HIS A 77 10.62 7.13 8.02
C HIS A 77 9.37 7.98 7.88
N VAL A 78 8.29 7.36 7.49
CA VAL A 78 6.97 7.99 7.40
C VAL A 78 6.14 7.56 8.60
N ARG A 79 5.64 8.53 9.35
CA ARG A 79 4.66 8.32 10.40
C ARG A 79 3.26 8.51 9.85
N VAL A 80 2.41 7.53 10.07
CA VAL A 80 1.01 7.53 9.69
C VAL A 80 0.16 7.52 10.95
N ASP A 81 -0.52 8.63 11.24
CA ASP A 81 -1.50 8.70 12.33
C ASP A 81 -2.88 8.32 11.79
N PHE A 82 -3.59 7.49 12.52
CA PHE A 82 -4.87 6.96 12.09
C PHE A 82 -5.84 6.72 13.24
N VAL A 83 -7.11 6.58 12.89
CA VAL A 83 -8.20 6.33 13.85
C VAL A 83 -8.94 5.07 13.42
N VAL A 84 -9.19 4.19 14.39
CA VAL A 84 -9.95 2.96 14.25
C VAL A 84 -11.25 3.08 15.01
N ASP A 85 -12.36 2.65 14.42
CA ASP A 85 -13.70 2.74 15.00
C ASP A 85 -13.79 2.01 16.35
N ARG A 86 -14.61 2.55 17.25
CA ARG A 86 -14.80 1.96 18.57
C ARG A 86 -15.36 0.54 18.44
N GLY A 87 -14.82 -0.37 19.24
CA GLY A 87 -15.22 -1.78 19.24
C GLY A 87 -14.36 -2.70 18.37
N VAL A 88 -13.48 -2.16 17.54
CA VAL A 88 -12.48 -2.97 16.83
C VAL A 88 -11.31 -3.22 17.77
N LYS A 89 -11.07 -4.47 18.11
CA LYS A 89 -9.95 -4.86 18.96
C LYS A 89 -8.72 -5.14 18.11
N LEU A 90 -7.65 -4.43 18.40
CA LEU A 90 -6.34 -4.65 17.82
C LEU A 90 -5.47 -5.37 18.85
N GLY A 91 -4.82 -6.46 18.44
CA GLY A 91 -3.89 -7.20 19.31
C GLY A 91 -2.57 -6.43 19.50
N ASN A 92 -1.84 -6.74 20.56
CA ASN A 92 -0.58 -6.06 20.88
C ASN A 92 0.57 -6.33 19.87
N LYS A 93 0.39 -7.30 18.97
CA LYS A 93 1.31 -7.62 17.86
C LYS A 93 0.76 -7.20 16.49
N THR A 94 -0.30 -6.39 16.47
CA THR A 94 -0.91 -5.92 15.21
C THR A 94 0.16 -5.42 14.24
N GLY A 95 0.08 -5.90 13.00
CA GLY A 95 0.83 -5.41 11.85
C GLY A 95 0.02 -4.42 11.02
N ALA A 96 0.70 -3.64 10.19
CA ALA A 96 0.06 -2.71 9.27
C ALA A 96 0.71 -2.82 7.87
N GLU A 97 -0.12 -2.90 6.84
CA GLU A 97 0.31 -3.05 5.46
C GLU A 97 -0.41 -2.06 4.55
N MET A 98 0.34 -1.31 3.74
CA MET A 98 -0.26 -0.46 2.71
C MET A 98 -0.61 -1.31 1.50
N LYS A 99 -1.86 -1.20 1.04
CA LYS A 99 -2.36 -1.94 -0.12
C LYS A 99 -2.97 -1.03 -1.17
N ILE A 100 -2.89 -1.47 -2.42
CA ILE A 100 -3.54 -0.82 -3.55
C ILE A 100 -5.04 -1.17 -3.52
N LYS A 101 -5.89 -0.14 -3.57
CA LYS A 101 -7.34 -0.29 -3.61
C LYS A 101 -7.88 -0.36 -5.05
N THR A 102 -7.31 0.44 -5.94
CA THR A 102 -7.77 0.56 -7.33
C THR A 102 -6.59 0.64 -8.29
N LEU A 103 -6.82 0.31 -9.56
CA LEU A 103 -5.85 0.47 -10.65
C LEU A 103 -5.40 1.93 -10.84
N LEU A 104 -6.20 2.90 -10.38
CA LEU A 104 -5.85 4.33 -10.40
C LEU A 104 -4.92 4.74 -9.26
N GLY A 105 -4.39 3.79 -8.50
CA GLY A 105 -3.38 4.04 -7.47
C GLY A 105 -3.95 4.47 -6.11
N GLN A 106 -5.28 4.42 -5.88
CA GLN A 106 -5.81 4.63 -4.54
C GLN A 106 -5.27 3.55 -3.60
N LYS A 107 -4.89 3.97 -2.40
CA LYS A 107 -4.33 3.10 -1.36
C LYS A 107 -5.31 2.95 -0.20
N TYR A 108 -5.06 1.96 0.63
CA TYR A 108 -5.69 1.81 1.95
C TYR A 108 -4.69 1.17 2.91
N LEU A 109 -4.90 1.37 4.19
CA LEU A 109 -4.11 0.76 5.24
C LEU A 109 -4.81 -0.50 5.72
N LYS A 110 -4.21 -1.66 5.52
CA LYS A 110 -4.65 -2.93 6.08
C LYS A 110 -4.02 -3.09 7.46
N LEU A 111 -4.82 -3.43 8.46
CA LEU A 111 -4.36 -3.86 9.77
C LEU A 111 -4.58 -5.37 9.88
N ASP A 112 -3.57 -6.05 10.40
CA ASP A 112 -3.61 -7.46 10.75
C ASP A 112 -3.54 -7.59 12.28
N PRO A 113 -4.70 -7.71 12.97
CA PRO A 113 -4.74 -7.84 14.41
C PRO A 113 -4.11 -9.17 14.84
N GLU A 114 -2.98 -9.09 15.53
CA GLU A 114 -2.25 -10.24 16.06
C GLU A 114 -1.91 -10.02 17.54
N GLY A 115 -1.74 -11.14 18.26
CA GLY A 115 -1.35 -11.17 19.66
C GLY A 115 -2.53 -11.26 20.63
N ASP A 116 -2.25 -11.80 21.82
CA ASP A 116 -3.26 -12.12 22.84
C ASP A 116 -3.64 -10.92 23.73
N GLY A 117 -2.82 -9.86 23.70
CA GLY A 117 -3.07 -8.60 24.43
C GLY A 117 -3.72 -7.56 23.54
N GLU A 118 -4.31 -6.53 24.15
CA GLU A 118 -4.89 -5.39 23.45
C GLU A 118 -3.83 -4.31 23.17
N LEU A 119 -3.83 -3.75 21.96
CA LEU A 119 -3.00 -2.61 21.59
C LEU A 119 -3.55 -1.35 22.29
N LYS A 120 -2.75 -0.74 23.16
CA LYS A 120 -3.17 0.45 23.92
C LYS A 120 -3.42 1.64 23.00
N GLU A 121 -4.40 2.47 23.33
CA GLU A 121 -4.63 3.73 22.64
C GLU A 121 -3.35 4.59 22.61
N GLY A 122 -3.08 5.24 21.49
CA GLY A 122 -1.88 6.04 21.28
C GLY A 122 -0.60 5.23 21.01
N SER A 123 -0.70 3.89 20.99
CA SER A 123 0.46 3.06 20.65
C SER A 123 0.88 3.24 19.20
N GLU A 124 2.19 3.06 18.97
CA GLU A 124 2.79 3.07 17.65
C GLU A 124 3.13 1.65 17.19
N ILE A 125 2.77 1.32 15.96
CA ILE A 125 3.19 0.10 15.28
C ILE A 125 4.58 0.36 14.70
N PRO A 126 5.62 -0.36 15.17
CA PRO A 126 7.00 -0.11 14.74
C PRO A 126 7.22 -0.59 13.30
N LEU A 127 8.24 -0.03 12.64
CA LEU A 127 8.65 -0.34 11.28
C LEU A 127 8.82 -1.84 11.01
N ALA A 128 9.27 -2.61 12.00
CA ALA A 128 9.45 -4.07 11.88
C ALA A 128 8.13 -4.85 11.67
N ARG A 129 6.98 -4.22 11.92
CA ARG A 129 5.64 -4.80 11.74
C ARG A 129 4.81 -4.08 10.69
N THR A 130 5.47 -3.31 9.82
CA THR A 130 4.81 -2.58 8.74
C THR A 130 5.37 -2.99 7.39
N ILE A 131 4.52 -2.96 6.38
CA ILE A 131 4.87 -3.23 4.99
C ILE A 131 4.36 -2.05 4.16
N SER A 132 5.29 -1.34 3.51
CA SER A 132 4.93 -0.28 2.56
C SER A 132 4.31 -0.86 1.29
N ALA A 133 3.52 -0.05 0.57
CA ALA A 133 2.91 -0.51 -0.67
C ALA A 133 4.02 -0.79 -1.69
N TYR A 134 4.04 -2.00 -2.19
CA TYR A 134 4.89 -2.36 -3.32
C TYR A 134 4.32 -1.74 -4.58
N ASP A 135 5.09 -0.89 -5.24
CA ASP A 135 4.64 -0.33 -6.51
C ASP A 135 4.81 -1.37 -7.63
N VAL A 136 3.91 -1.31 -8.60
CA VAL A 136 3.97 -2.20 -9.78
C VAL A 136 5.30 -2.00 -10.52
N VAL A 137 5.84 -0.78 -10.52
CA VAL A 137 7.14 -0.45 -11.11
C VAL A 137 8.27 -1.17 -10.38
N ASP A 138 8.24 -1.19 -9.04
CA ASP A 138 9.24 -1.91 -8.23
C ASP A 138 9.17 -3.41 -8.48
N ALA A 139 7.95 -3.97 -8.61
CA ALA A 139 7.75 -5.38 -8.95
C ALA A 139 8.35 -5.74 -10.32
N PHE A 140 8.18 -4.89 -11.32
CA PHE A 140 8.80 -5.09 -12.64
C PHE A 140 10.32 -4.93 -12.59
N THR A 141 10.82 -3.98 -11.81
CA THR A 141 12.27 -3.78 -11.62
C THR A 141 12.90 -4.99 -10.92
N ASP A 142 12.26 -5.52 -9.88
CA ASP A 142 12.73 -6.71 -9.19
C ASP A 142 12.64 -7.96 -10.06
N LEU A 143 11.61 -8.09 -10.89
CA LEU A 143 11.51 -9.16 -11.87
C LEU A 143 12.64 -9.07 -12.90
N ALA A 144 12.93 -7.88 -13.43
CA ALA A 144 14.03 -7.64 -14.36
C ALA A 144 15.37 -8.01 -13.70
N ASN A 145 15.63 -7.53 -12.49
CA ASN A 145 16.84 -7.83 -11.72
C ASN A 145 16.97 -9.32 -11.38
N THR A 146 15.86 -10.01 -11.12
CA THR A 146 15.85 -11.46 -10.85
C THR A 146 16.18 -12.24 -12.11
N THR A 147 15.67 -11.79 -13.25
CA THR A 147 15.97 -12.40 -14.56
C THR A 147 17.46 -12.23 -14.94
N GLU A 148 18.06 -11.08 -14.60
CA GLU A 148 19.51 -10.86 -14.77
C GLU A 148 20.39 -11.77 -13.90
N ARG A 149 19.90 -12.22 -12.75
CA ARG A 149 20.61 -13.13 -11.84
C ARG A 149 20.54 -14.59 -12.25
N ILE A 150 19.69 -14.94 -13.20
CA ILE A 150 19.68 -16.30 -13.76
C ILE A 150 20.89 -16.42 -14.69
N ASP A 151 21.92 -17.10 -14.21
CA ASP A 151 23.08 -17.43 -15.04
C ASP A 151 22.69 -18.43 -16.13
N THR A 152 22.22 -17.88 -17.24
CA THR A 152 21.80 -18.65 -18.40
C THR A 152 22.95 -19.47 -18.98
N ALA A 153 24.20 -19.06 -18.75
CA ALA A 153 25.38 -19.79 -19.17
C ALA A 153 25.62 -21.03 -18.30
N GLN A 154 25.42 -20.92 -16.99
CA GLN A 154 25.48 -22.08 -16.09
C GLN A 154 24.33 -23.06 -16.35
N LEU A 155 23.12 -22.55 -16.60
CA LEU A 155 21.99 -23.40 -16.97
C LEU A 155 22.23 -24.14 -18.28
N ALA A 156 22.77 -23.47 -19.32
CA ALA A 156 23.12 -24.09 -20.58
C ALA A 156 24.20 -25.17 -20.39
N LYS A 157 25.23 -24.90 -19.57
CA LYS A 157 26.29 -25.83 -19.22
C LYS A 157 25.80 -27.06 -18.45
N ALA A 158 24.87 -26.84 -17.48
CA ALA A 158 24.25 -27.94 -16.74
C ALA A 158 23.43 -28.86 -17.68
N LEU A 159 22.65 -28.29 -18.59
CA LEU A 159 21.88 -29.04 -19.59
C LEU A 159 22.76 -29.76 -20.60
N ASP A 160 23.91 -29.18 -20.99
CA ASP A 160 24.87 -29.81 -21.86
C ASP A 160 25.59 -30.98 -21.19
N THR A 161 25.89 -30.83 -19.87
CA THR A 161 26.42 -31.89 -19.01
C THR A 161 25.41 -33.05 -18.89
N LEU A 162 24.13 -32.74 -18.64
CA LEU A 162 23.05 -33.71 -18.60
C LEU A 162 22.95 -34.46 -19.96
N SER A 163 22.97 -33.72 -21.09
CA SER A 163 22.91 -34.29 -22.43
C SER A 163 24.06 -35.24 -22.69
N THR A 164 25.29 -34.91 -22.28
CA THR A 164 26.47 -35.75 -22.43
C THR A 164 26.44 -36.96 -21.50
N THR A 165 25.96 -36.81 -20.26
CA THR A 165 25.83 -37.88 -19.28
C THR A 165 24.82 -38.96 -19.72
N PHE A 166 23.74 -38.52 -20.35
CA PHE A 166 22.69 -39.42 -20.87
C PHE A 166 22.85 -39.83 -22.34
N LYS A 167 24.01 -39.64 -22.89
CA LYS A 167 24.32 -39.96 -24.31
C LYS A 167 24.08 -41.43 -24.67
N ASN A 168 24.06 -42.33 -23.70
CA ASN A 168 23.83 -43.75 -23.89
C ASN A 168 22.41 -44.22 -23.47
N THR A 169 21.48 -43.27 -23.30
CA THR A 169 20.11 -43.56 -22.86
C THR A 169 19.19 -43.74 -24.10
N PRO A 170 18.00 -44.38 -23.96
CA PRO A 170 17.05 -44.57 -25.06
C PRO A 170 16.74 -43.28 -25.83
N GLU A 171 16.47 -43.42 -27.12
CA GLU A 171 16.41 -42.33 -28.12
C GLU A 171 15.34 -41.26 -27.74
N GLU A 172 14.24 -41.66 -27.08
CA GLU A 172 13.17 -40.77 -26.61
C GLU A 172 13.64 -39.79 -25.52
N VAL A 173 14.51 -40.25 -24.63
CA VAL A 173 15.09 -39.42 -23.56
C VAL A 173 16.13 -38.44 -24.13
N GLN A 174 16.92 -38.89 -25.10
CA GLN A 174 17.85 -38.02 -25.85
C GLN A 174 17.13 -36.88 -26.59
N ALA A 175 16.03 -37.19 -27.26
CA ALA A 175 15.21 -36.22 -27.97
C ALA A 175 14.67 -35.15 -27.03
N SER A 176 14.19 -35.55 -25.85
CA SER A 176 13.69 -34.66 -24.82
C SER A 176 14.76 -33.73 -24.26
N LEU A 177 15.95 -34.25 -23.93
CA LEU A 177 17.07 -33.46 -23.41
C LEU A 177 17.63 -32.50 -24.48
N THR A 178 17.67 -32.91 -25.74
CA THR A 178 18.07 -32.07 -26.87
C THR A 178 17.07 -30.93 -27.09
N GLY A 179 15.78 -31.21 -26.94
CA GLY A 179 14.70 -30.20 -26.97
C GLY A 179 14.86 -29.14 -25.87
N LEU A 180 15.10 -29.55 -24.62
CA LEU A 180 15.37 -28.66 -23.51
C LEU A 180 16.61 -27.77 -23.72
N SER A 181 17.70 -28.37 -24.21
CA SER A 181 18.95 -27.66 -24.52
C SER A 181 18.78 -26.61 -25.63
N ARG A 182 17.96 -26.91 -26.66
CA ARG A 182 17.60 -25.93 -27.70
C ARG A 182 16.74 -24.80 -27.15
N LEU A 183 15.79 -25.11 -26.28
CA LEU A 183 14.91 -24.11 -25.61
C LEU A 183 15.75 -23.14 -24.78
N SER A 184 16.66 -23.65 -23.97
CA SER A 184 17.55 -22.84 -23.13
C SER A 184 18.45 -21.91 -23.97
N ARG A 185 19.03 -22.39 -25.05
CA ARG A 185 19.83 -21.57 -25.98
C ARG A 185 19.00 -20.48 -26.67
N ASN A 186 17.75 -20.77 -27.00
CA ASN A 186 16.85 -19.79 -27.61
C ASN A 186 16.45 -18.69 -26.59
N VAL A 187 16.24 -19.04 -25.32
CA VAL A 187 16.00 -18.08 -24.25
C VAL A 187 17.22 -17.18 -24.06
N ALA A 188 18.42 -17.75 -23.97
CA ALA A 188 19.66 -16.99 -23.83
C ALA A 188 19.90 -16.00 -24.98
N LYS A 189 19.61 -16.41 -26.23
CA LYS A 189 19.72 -15.52 -27.42
C LYS A 189 18.70 -14.37 -27.38
N ARG A 190 17.50 -14.60 -26.87
CA ARG A 190 16.48 -13.53 -26.74
C ARG A 190 16.83 -12.55 -25.64
N ASP A 191 17.46 -12.99 -24.56
CA ASP A 191 17.94 -12.13 -23.47
C ASP A 191 18.98 -11.12 -23.99
N GLU A 192 19.90 -11.57 -24.83
CA GLU A 192 20.91 -10.72 -25.48
C GLU A 192 20.29 -9.70 -26.46
N GLN A 193 19.25 -10.10 -27.21
CA GLN A 193 18.50 -9.19 -28.09
C GLN A 193 17.68 -8.16 -27.33
N LEU A 194 17.08 -8.52 -26.19
CA LEU A 194 16.36 -7.60 -25.32
C LEU A 194 17.29 -6.56 -24.68
N LYS A 195 18.49 -6.95 -24.27
CA LYS A 195 19.51 -6.02 -23.76
C LYS A 195 19.94 -4.98 -24.81
N LEU A 196 20.01 -5.37 -26.06
CA LEU A 196 20.34 -4.46 -27.17
C LEU A 196 19.22 -3.47 -27.52
N LEU A 197 17.96 -3.80 -27.19
CA LEU A 197 16.80 -2.92 -27.44
C LEU A 197 16.54 -1.94 -26.29
N LEU A 198 17.16 -2.17 -25.14
CA LEU A 198 17.00 -1.34 -23.92
C LEU A 198 18.18 -0.37 -23.72
N GLN A 199 19.17 -0.38 -24.58
CA GLN A 199 20.26 0.62 -24.70
C GLN A 199 19.92 1.68 -25.74
#